data_ff0ac5b96bca9a8381b1ab49465eb7b8
#
_entry.id   ff0ac5b96bca9a8381b1ab49465eb7b8
#
_cell.length_a   1.000
_cell.length_b   1.000
_cell.length_c   1.000
_cell.angle_alpha   90.00
_cell.angle_beta   90.00
_cell.angle_gamma   90.00
#
_symmetry.space_group_name_H-M   'P 1'
#
loop_
_entity.id
_entity.type
_entity.pdbx_description
1 polymer ?
#
loop_
_entity_poly.entity_id
_entity_poly.type
_entity_poly.pdbx_seq_one_letter_code
_entity_poly.pdbx_strand_id
1 'polypeptide(L)'
;MTRTRNGCLGAVTVRAMHRLLVLYPPPSDPDHFRSYYEDTHLPLVAKFPGLRGYRYSFDVAAAEGESPYFCVFEADFDDAAALNAARASPEGQAVRADVPNYATGGVVVLNYELRAG
;
A
#
# COMPACT_ATOMS: atom_id res chain seq x y z
N MET A 1 -7.65 -15.22 -34.31
CA MET A 1 -7.63 -15.24 -33.66
C MET A 1 -7.62 -15.05 -33.31
N THR A 2 -7.84 -14.73 -33.32
CA THR A 2 -7.84 -14.50 -32.57
C THR A 2 -7.93 -14.07 -32.22
N ARG A 3 -7.86 -13.60 -32.14
CA ARG A 3 -7.76 -13.23 -31.40
C ARG A 3 -7.78 -12.79 -31.09
N THR A 4 -7.96 -12.58 -31.33
CA THR A 4 -7.78 -12.28 -30.69
C THR A 4 -7.76 -11.90 -30.53
N ARG A 5 -7.73 -11.65 -30.65
CA ARG A 5 -7.45 -11.40 -30.16
C ARG A 5 -7.38 -10.98 -30.00
N ASN A 6 -7.51 -10.82 -30.28
CA ASN A 6 -7.23 -10.51 -29.81
C ASN A 6 -7.10 -10.07 -29.74
N GLY A 7 -7.26 -9.72 -30.11
CA GLY A 7 -7.06 -9.54 -29.57
C GLY A 7 -6.97 -8.92 -29.40
N CYS A 8 -7.10 -8.81 -29.66
CA CYS A 8 -6.93 -8.45 -29.10
C CYS A 8 -6.86 -8.17 -28.72
N LEU A 9 -7.07 -8.21 -28.94
CA LEU A 9 -6.89 -8.11 -28.22
C LEU A 9 -6.47 -7.71 -27.89
N GLY A 10 -6.64 -7.51 -27.95
CA GLY A 10 -6.33 -7.27 -27.48
C GLY A 10 -5.65 -6.81 -27.01
N ALA A 11 -5.60 -6.96 -27.98
CA ALA A 11 -4.61 -6.72 -27.02
C ALA A 11 -5.06 -5.90 -25.89
N VAL A 12 -5.70 -6.38 -25.14
CA VAL A 12 -5.80 -5.75 -23.85
C VAL A 12 -4.42 -5.88 -23.24
N THR A 13 -3.67 -4.80 -23.30
CA THR A 13 -2.43 -4.74 -22.60
C THR A 13 -2.75 -4.68 -21.12
N VAL A 14 -2.43 -5.74 -20.41
CA VAL A 14 -2.49 -5.70 -18.96
C VAL A 14 -1.33 -4.82 -18.51
N ARG A 15 -1.63 -3.63 -18.03
CA ARG A 15 -0.60 -2.76 -17.50
C ARG A 15 0.01 -3.38 -16.27
N ALA A 16 1.32 -3.37 -16.21
CA ALA A 16 2.02 -3.76 -15.01
C ALA A 16 1.80 -2.65 -13.97
N MET A 17 1.08 -2.97 -12.91
CA MET A 17 0.87 -2.05 -11.80
C MET A 17 2.11 -2.01 -10.92
N HIS A 18 2.25 -0.93 -10.18
CA HIS A 18 3.33 -0.77 -9.22
C HIS A 18 2.72 -0.69 -7.82
N ARG A 19 3.22 -1.51 -6.90
CA ARG A 19 2.65 -1.62 -5.55
C ARG A 19 3.56 -1.01 -4.52
N LEU A 20 2.94 -0.21 -3.64
CA LEU A 20 3.54 0.25 -2.40
C LEU A 20 3.15 -0.74 -1.31
N LEU A 21 4.13 -1.27 -0.61
CA LEU A 21 3.93 -2.20 0.51
C LEU A 21 4.47 -1.55 1.77
N VAL A 22 3.63 -1.45 2.80
CA VAL A 22 4.04 -0.87 4.07
C VAL A 22 3.81 -1.91 5.16
N LEU A 23 4.85 -2.16 5.93
CA LEU A 23 4.83 -3.15 7.01
C LEU A 23 5.12 -2.44 8.32
N TYR A 24 4.29 -2.69 9.32
CA TYR A 24 4.40 -2.05 10.62
C TYR A 24 4.74 -3.10 11.67
N PRO A 25 5.92 -3.01 12.32
CA PRO A 25 6.19 -3.83 13.49
C PRO A 25 5.19 -3.57 14.60
N PRO A 26 5.09 -4.47 15.60
CA PRO A 26 4.10 -4.31 16.67
C PRO A 26 4.23 -2.96 17.37
N PRO A 27 3.12 -2.22 17.49
CA PRO A 27 3.13 -0.94 18.22
C PRO A 27 3.02 -1.18 19.74
N SER A 28 3.31 -0.14 20.51
CA SER A 28 3.16 -0.21 21.96
C SER A 28 1.69 -0.30 22.39
N ASP A 29 0.77 0.24 21.58
CA ASP A 29 -0.65 0.24 21.87
C ASP A 29 -1.43 -0.19 20.62
N PRO A 30 -1.69 -1.50 20.47
CA PRO A 30 -2.38 -2.01 19.28
C PRO A 30 -3.79 -1.45 19.10
N ASP A 31 -4.54 -1.22 20.17
CA ASP A 31 -5.91 -0.70 20.07
C ASP A 31 -5.90 0.74 19.57
N HIS A 32 -4.97 1.56 20.06
CA HIS A 32 -4.80 2.92 19.56
C HIS A 32 -4.41 2.89 18.07
N PHE A 33 -3.48 1.99 17.70
CA PHE A 33 -3.05 1.87 16.31
C PHE A 33 -4.25 1.58 15.41
N ARG A 34 -5.08 0.59 15.76
CA ARG A 34 -6.23 0.22 14.93
C ARG A 34 -7.19 1.38 14.72
N SER A 35 -7.62 2.00 15.81
CA SER A 35 -8.62 3.07 15.70
C SER A 35 -8.04 4.32 15.01
N TYR A 36 -6.83 4.72 15.36
CA TYR A 36 -6.20 5.87 14.72
C TYR A 36 -5.98 5.62 13.23
N TYR A 37 -5.53 4.45 12.88
CA TYR A 37 -5.24 4.08 11.50
C TYR A 37 -6.48 4.21 10.62
N GLU A 38 -7.59 3.65 11.07
CA GLU A 38 -8.83 3.67 10.30
C GLU A 38 -9.52 5.03 10.33
N ASP A 39 -9.50 5.70 11.48
CA ASP A 39 -10.25 6.95 11.65
C ASP A 39 -9.50 8.17 11.11
N THR A 40 -8.17 8.15 11.13
CA THR A 40 -7.36 9.33 10.81
C THR A 40 -6.40 9.10 9.67
N HIS A 41 -5.61 8.02 9.69
CA HIS A 41 -4.54 7.82 8.73
C HIS A 41 -5.05 7.41 7.34
N LEU A 42 -5.92 6.43 7.26
CA LEU A 42 -6.45 5.96 5.98
C LEU A 42 -7.22 7.03 5.21
N PRO A 43 -7.98 7.93 5.85
CA PRO A 43 -8.56 9.06 5.14
C PRO A 43 -7.51 9.97 4.46
N LEU A 44 -6.31 10.11 5.04
CA LEU A 44 -5.22 10.83 4.39
C LEU A 44 -4.69 10.06 3.19
N VAL A 45 -4.54 8.75 3.34
CA VAL A 45 -4.07 7.87 2.26
C VAL A 45 -5.01 7.93 1.07
N ALA A 46 -6.30 7.99 1.31
CA ALA A 46 -7.30 8.02 0.24
C ALA A 46 -7.17 9.25 -0.67
N LYS A 47 -6.42 10.27 -0.23
CA LYS A 47 -6.20 11.49 -1.00
C LYS A 47 -4.97 11.43 -1.90
N PHE A 48 -4.20 10.34 -1.88
CA PHE A 48 -3.04 10.20 -2.77
C PHE A 48 -3.46 10.41 -4.22
N PRO A 49 -2.83 11.33 -4.95
CA PRO A 49 -3.10 11.45 -6.38
C PRO A 49 -2.66 10.19 -7.12
N GLY A 50 -3.47 9.73 -8.07
CA GLY A 50 -3.13 8.56 -8.87
C GLY A 50 -3.32 7.21 -8.18
N LEU A 51 -3.84 7.18 -6.95
CA LEU A 51 -4.11 5.95 -6.23
C LEU A 51 -5.19 5.15 -6.97
N ARG A 52 -4.88 3.88 -7.28
CA ARG A 52 -5.83 2.98 -7.94
C ARG A 52 -6.66 2.18 -6.97
N GLY A 53 -6.14 1.93 -5.78
CA GLY A 53 -6.83 1.23 -4.72
C GLY A 53 -5.84 0.86 -3.64
N TYR A 54 -6.37 0.50 -2.48
CA TYR A 54 -5.52 0.04 -1.39
C TYR A 54 -6.27 -0.99 -0.57
N ARG A 55 -5.50 -1.76 0.20
CA ARG A 55 -6.01 -2.73 1.15
C ARG A 55 -5.04 -2.84 2.31
N TYR A 56 -5.55 -3.33 3.43
CA TYR A 56 -4.75 -3.43 4.64
C TYR A 56 -5.29 -4.54 5.54
N SER A 57 -4.47 -4.95 6.49
CA SER A 57 -4.91 -5.91 7.50
C SER A 57 -4.09 -5.72 8.77
N PHE A 58 -4.72 -6.05 9.90
CA PHE A 58 -4.07 -6.08 11.20
C PHE A 58 -3.77 -7.52 11.59
N ASP A 59 -3.00 -7.69 12.67
CA ASP A 59 -2.72 -8.99 13.26
C ASP A 59 -2.11 -9.97 12.27
N VAL A 60 -1.12 -9.48 11.52
CA VAL A 60 -0.43 -10.27 10.51
C VAL A 60 0.26 -11.46 11.18
N ALA A 61 -0.07 -12.66 10.72
CA ALA A 61 0.45 -13.89 11.29
C ALA A 61 1.64 -14.40 10.48
N ALA A 62 2.59 -15.01 11.17
CA ALA A 62 3.66 -15.76 10.51
C ALA A 62 3.23 -17.21 10.34
N ALA A 63 3.79 -17.89 9.34
CA ALA A 63 3.53 -19.31 9.13
C ALA A 63 4.02 -20.13 10.33
N GLU A 64 5.12 -19.68 10.94
CA GLU A 64 5.70 -20.33 12.13
C GLU A 64 6.22 -19.24 13.05
N GLY A 65 5.98 -19.40 14.36
CA GLY A 65 6.45 -18.46 15.35
C GLY A 65 5.67 -17.15 15.36
N GLU A 66 6.25 -16.14 15.98
CA GLU A 66 5.64 -14.83 16.06
C GLU A 66 5.92 -14.03 14.81
N SER A 67 4.90 -13.27 14.35
CA SER A 67 5.08 -12.39 13.22
C SER A 67 5.90 -11.17 13.64
N PRO A 68 6.89 -10.75 12.83
CA PRO A 68 7.60 -9.49 13.07
C PRO A 68 6.76 -8.27 12.76
N TYR A 69 5.56 -8.44 12.20
CA TYR A 69 4.72 -7.32 11.77
C TYR A 69 3.32 -7.44 12.33
N PHE A 70 2.76 -6.29 12.69
CA PHE A 70 1.39 -6.18 13.22
C PHE A 70 0.40 -5.82 12.11
N CYS A 71 0.81 -4.95 11.17
CA CYS A 71 -0.09 -4.41 10.14
C CYS A 71 0.60 -4.45 8.80
N VAL A 72 -0.16 -4.74 7.76
CA VAL A 72 0.28 -4.67 6.38
C VAL A 72 -0.65 -3.76 5.59
N PHE A 73 -0.07 -2.95 4.71
CA PHE A 73 -0.80 -2.04 3.84
C PHE A 73 -0.26 -2.18 2.43
N GLU A 74 -1.16 -2.20 1.44
CA GLU A 74 -0.81 -2.28 0.02
C GLU A 74 -1.58 -1.21 -0.73
N ALA A 75 -0.90 -0.49 -1.61
CA ALA A 75 -1.53 0.50 -2.47
C ALA A 75 -0.99 0.34 -3.89
N ASP A 76 -1.86 0.47 -4.88
CA ASP A 76 -1.51 0.25 -6.27
C ASP A 76 -1.57 1.54 -7.07
N PHE A 77 -0.56 1.73 -7.92
CA PHE A 77 -0.42 2.87 -8.83
C PHE A 77 -0.14 2.34 -10.23
N ASP A 78 -0.33 3.17 -11.25
CA ASP A 78 -0.13 2.74 -12.64
C ASP A 78 1.31 2.29 -12.89
N ASP A 79 2.28 3.00 -12.30
CA ASP A 79 3.71 2.72 -12.50
C ASP A 79 4.52 3.37 -11.37
N ALA A 80 5.83 3.17 -11.41
CA ALA A 80 6.72 3.75 -10.41
C ALA A 80 6.69 5.28 -10.41
N ALA A 81 6.56 5.89 -11.58
CA ALA A 81 6.52 7.35 -11.68
C ALA A 81 5.27 7.92 -11.00
N ALA A 82 4.12 7.25 -11.17
CA ALA A 82 2.88 7.65 -10.52
C ALA A 82 3.00 7.55 -8.99
N LEU A 83 3.60 6.46 -8.49
CA LEU A 83 3.86 6.31 -7.06
C LEU A 83 4.78 7.42 -6.55
N ASN A 84 5.88 7.68 -7.25
CA ASN A 84 6.83 8.70 -6.81
C ASN A 84 6.20 10.09 -6.78
N ALA A 85 5.36 10.41 -7.79
CA ALA A 85 4.64 11.67 -7.82
C ALA A 85 3.66 11.80 -6.65
N ALA A 86 2.94 10.71 -6.35
CA ALA A 86 2.00 10.70 -5.23
C ALA A 86 2.72 10.92 -3.90
N ARG A 87 3.86 10.26 -3.70
CA ARG A 87 4.63 10.41 -2.46
C ARG A 87 5.23 11.80 -2.30
N ALA A 88 5.59 12.45 -3.40
CA ALA A 88 6.16 13.80 -3.39
C ALA A 88 5.09 14.88 -3.24
N SER A 89 3.83 14.57 -3.48
CA SER A 89 2.73 15.52 -3.39
C SER A 89 2.51 16.00 -1.96
N PRO A 90 1.80 17.13 -1.76
CA PRO A 90 1.42 17.57 -0.41
C PRO A 90 0.65 16.49 0.34
N GLU A 91 -0.24 15.76 -0.36
CA GLU A 91 -0.98 14.65 0.24
C GLU A 91 -0.07 13.54 0.72
N GLY A 92 0.93 13.17 -0.09
CA GLY A 92 1.90 12.16 0.28
C GLY A 92 2.77 12.58 1.47
N GLN A 93 3.12 13.85 1.52
CA GLN A 93 3.88 14.39 2.65
C GLN A 93 3.06 14.35 3.93
N ALA A 94 1.77 14.65 3.86
CA ALA A 94 0.87 14.58 5.01
C ALA A 94 0.75 13.14 5.53
N VAL A 95 0.68 12.16 4.64
CA VAL A 95 0.64 10.74 5.03
C VAL A 95 1.93 10.37 5.79
N ARG A 96 3.09 10.76 5.25
CA ARG A 96 4.35 10.44 5.92
C ARG A 96 4.48 11.11 7.28
N ALA A 97 4.05 12.37 7.37
CA ALA A 97 4.14 13.12 8.61
C ALA A 97 3.26 12.54 9.71
N ASP A 98 2.19 11.85 9.35
CA ASP A 98 1.24 11.27 10.30
C ASP A 98 1.72 9.94 10.90
N VAL A 99 2.65 9.25 10.24
CA VAL A 99 3.10 7.90 10.65
C VAL A 99 3.55 7.84 12.12
N PRO A 100 4.37 8.77 12.65
CA PRO A 100 4.81 8.68 14.05
C PRO A 100 3.68 8.75 15.07
N ASN A 101 2.51 9.23 14.68
CA ASN A 101 1.39 9.39 15.62
C ASN A 101 0.78 8.04 16.03
N TYR A 102 1.05 6.95 15.29
CA TYR A 102 0.50 5.63 15.61
C TYR A 102 1.53 4.52 15.46
N ALA A 103 2.55 4.67 14.63
CA ALA A 103 3.51 3.62 14.30
C ALA A 103 4.69 3.65 15.28
N THR A 104 4.44 3.36 16.55
CA THR A 104 5.46 3.44 17.60
C THR A 104 6.53 2.36 17.47
N GLY A 105 6.23 1.26 16.77
CA GLY A 105 7.21 0.20 16.51
C GLY A 105 8.06 0.43 15.27
N GLY A 106 7.82 1.54 14.55
CA GLY A 106 8.51 1.82 13.30
C GLY A 106 7.69 1.44 12.07
N VAL A 107 8.31 1.56 10.90
CA VAL A 107 7.65 1.27 9.63
C VAL A 107 8.69 0.86 8.60
N VAL A 108 8.30 -0.11 7.75
CA VAL A 108 9.10 -0.53 6.60
C VAL A 108 8.29 -0.22 5.35
N VAL A 109 8.88 0.56 4.43
CA VAL A 109 8.20 1.01 3.22
C VAL A 109 8.95 0.46 2.01
N LEU A 110 8.27 -0.34 1.21
CA LEU A 110 8.83 -1.00 0.04
C LEU A 110 7.92 -0.74 -1.16
N ASN A 111 8.46 -0.93 -2.36
CA ASN A 111 7.63 -0.86 -3.56
C ASN A 111 8.23 -1.74 -4.65
N TYR A 112 7.38 -2.21 -5.56
CA TYR A 112 7.80 -3.10 -6.62
C TYR A 112 6.74 -3.16 -7.72
N GLU A 113 7.20 -3.54 -8.91
CA GLU A 113 6.31 -3.80 -10.03
C GLU A 113 5.62 -5.15 -9.82
N LEU A 114 4.31 -5.19 -10.04
CA LEU A 114 3.56 -6.44 -9.95
C LEU A 114 3.78 -7.27 -11.20
N ARG A 115 3.99 -8.56 -11.01
CA ARG A 115 4.10 -9.52 -12.09
C ARG A 115 3.07 -10.62 -11.88
N ALA A 116 2.44 -11.05 -12.98
CA ALA A 116 1.49 -12.16 -12.96
C ALA A 116 2.24 -13.47 -13.18
N GLY A 117 1.88 -14.49 -12.44
CA GLY A 117 2.44 -15.83 -12.60
C GLY A 117 1.65 -16.68 -13.57
#